data_d7292ab2873b160c2601b848bac79842
#
_entry.id   d7292ab2873b160c2601b848bac79842
#
_cell.length_a   1.000
_cell.length_b   1.000
_cell.length_c   1.000
_cell.angle_alpha   90.00
_cell.angle_beta   90.00
_cell.angle_gamma   90.00
#
_symmetry.space_group_name_H-M   'P 1'
#
loop_
_entity.id
_entity.type
_entity.pdbx_description
1 polymer ?
#
loop_
_entity_poly.entity_id
_entity_poly.type
_entity_poly.pdbx_seq_one_letter_code
_entity_poly.pdbx_strand_id
1 'polypeptide(L)'
;MKKVYFDSAATTQLRSEVIICMGEVLKTEYGNPSSTHSYGRSSKSLLENARKEIASYFNVSAAEIIFTSGGTEADNLIINSCVRDLGVKRIISSRIEHHAVLHTMDQLHAQHGTSIDYVNLEESGHIDYDHLESLLTSSSEKTLVSLMHINNEIGNMLDLKHVSELCKANDALFHSDTVQSAGHFNMDFADIPIDFAAAAAHKFHGPKGAGFAFVRKSTGLKPLIFGGEQERGLRAGTEAVYAIAGMAEALKISYQNLAKEKAYITEIKNYFKEKVTEAISGVRFNGSCEDDAKSTYTLLNVCLPISSEKGMLLLFQLDLNGIACSKGSACQSGSTQGSHVLSAILSEEEMDHPSIRFSFSSFNTKGEVDYVIDVLQKFIFAE
;
A
#
# COMPACT_ATOMS: atom_id res chain seq x y z
N MET A 1 19.97 24.08 5.51
CA MET A 1 18.82 23.82 4.62
C MET A 1 17.77 23.08 5.43
N LYS A 2 16.51 23.51 5.42
CA LYS A 2 15.41 22.80 6.08
C LYS A 2 15.14 21.52 5.29
N LYS A 3 14.98 20.38 5.99
CA LYS A 3 14.62 19.10 5.37
C LYS A 3 13.16 18.81 5.67
N VAL A 4 12.38 18.54 4.64
CA VAL A 4 10.95 18.21 4.72
C VAL A 4 10.72 16.89 4.00
N TYR A 5 10.01 15.96 4.64
CA TYR A 5 9.72 14.65 4.08
C TYR A 5 8.21 14.46 3.92
N PHE A 6 7.70 14.71 2.73
CA PHE A 6 6.30 14.53 2.32
C PHE A 6 6.15 13.38 1.31
N ASP A 7 6.87 12.27 1.58
CA ASP A 7 6.85 11.06 0.74
C ASP A 7 6.57 9.77 1.53
N SER A 8 5.74 9.87 2.57
CA SER A 8 5.38 8.75 3.44
C SER A 8 4.67 7.60 2.70
N ALA A 9 3.98 7.87 1.60
CA ALA A 9 3.37 6.84 0.75
C ALA A 9 4.42 6.01 -0.02
N ALA A 10 5.63 6.52 -0.23
CA ALA A 10 6.75 5.73 -0.78
C ALA A 10 7.38 4.85 0.31
N THR A 11 7.73 5.44 1.45
CA THR A 11 8.22 4.74 2.65
C THR A 11 8.16 5.68 3.84
N THR A 12 7.92 5.17 5.03
CA THR A 12 7.86 5.99 6.24
C THR A 12 9.19 5.96 7.01
N GLN A 13 9.43 6.99 7.81
CA GLN A 13 10.48 7.01 8.80
C GLN A 13 10.19 6.00 9.91
N LEU A 14 11.19 5.23 10.34
CA LEU A 14 11.06 4.34 11.50
C LEU A 14 10.73 5.12 12.77
N ARG A 15 9.84 4.59 13.61
CA ARG A 15 9.64 5.08 14.97
C ARG A 15 10.83 4.74 15.86
N SER A 16 11.13 5.60 16.82
CA SER A 16 12.23 5.36 17.78
C SER A 16 12.04 4.07 18.58
N GLU A 17 10.81 3.78 18.98
CA GLU A 17 10.44 2.56 19.70
C GLU A 17 10.70 1.31 18.88
N VAL A 18 10.43 1.36 17.57
CA VAL A 18 10.71 0.27 16.63
C VAL A 18 12.21 0.04 16.50
N ILE A 19 13.00 1.10 16.40
CA ILE A 19 14.48 1.02 16.34
C ILE A 19 15.02 0.36 17.61
N ILE A 20 14.52 0.76 18.78
CA ILE A 20 14.91 0.18 20.07
C ILE A 20 14.53 -1.29 20.14
N CYS A 21 13.28 -1.65 19.81
CA CYS A 21 12.81 -3.03 19.79
C CYS A 21 13.70 -3.92 18.89
N MET A 22 13.93 -3.48 17.63
CA MET A 22 14.80 -4.22 16.72
C MET A 22 16.23 -4.36 17.24
N GLY A 23 16.78 -3.30 17.84
CA GLY A 23 18.12 -3.30 18.42
C GLY A 23 18.27 -4.30 19.58
N GLU A 24 17.28 -4.41 20.45
CA GLU A 24 17.28 -5.40 21.54
C GLU A 24 17.15 -6.83 20.99
N VAL A 25 16.26 -7.08 20.03
CA VAL A 25 16.11 -8.39 19.40
C VAL A 25 17.41 -8.83 18.70
N LEU A 26 18.09 -7.93 17.98
CA LEU A 26 19.37 -8.22 17.33
C LEU A 26 20.47 -8.62 18.34
N LYS A 27 20.45 -8.08 19.56
CA LYS A 27 21.43 -8.41 20.60
C LYS A 27 21.14 -9.75 21.30
N THR A 28 19.85 -10.06 21.50
CA THR A 28 19.44 -11.15 22.42
C THR A 28 18.92 -12.40 21.71
N GLU A 29 18.28 -12.25 20.53
CA GLU A 29 17.51 -13.30 19.83
C GLU A 29 18.19 -13.76 18.54
N TYR A 30 19.45 -14.21 18.64
CA TYR A 30 20.24 -14.68 17.48
C TYR A 30 20.05 -16.16 17.15
N GLY A 31 19.21 -16.88 17.89
CA GLY A 31 18.93 -18.29 17.64
C GLY A 31 18.06 -18.51 16.40
N ASN A 32 18.36 -19.56 15.62
CA ASN A 32 17.48 -19.92 14.50
C ASN A 32 16.14 -20.45 15.05
N PRO A 33 14.98 -19.90 14.66
CA PRO A 33 13.66 -20.32 15.15
C PRO A 33 13.32 -21.79 14.90
N SER A 34 13.99 -22.43 13.95
CA SER A 34 13.80 -23.86 13.65
C SER A 34 14.63 -24.78 14.56
N SER A 35 15.56 -24.24 15.39
CA SER A 35 16.39 -25.03 16.27
C SER A 35 15.67 -25.46 17.55
N THR A 36 15.96 -26.67 18.01
CA THR A 36 15.32 -27.27 19.21
C THR A 36 15.88 -26.80 20.55
N HIS A 37 17.07 -26.18 20.55
CA HIS A 37 17.72 -25.67 21.78
C HIS A 37 17.05 -24.36 22.27
N SER A 38 17.38 -23.91 23.47
CA SER A 38 16.74 -22.77 24.15
C SER A 38 16.74 -21.49 23.33
N TYR A 39 17.83 -21.13 22.66
CA TYR A 39 17.95 -19.95 21.83
C TYR A 39 16.96 -19.99 20.65
N GLY A 40 16.82 -21.13 19.96
CA GLY A 40 15.86 -21.29 18.87
C GLY A 40 14.42 -21.21 19.36
N ARG A 41 14.12 -21.84 20.51
CA ARG A 41 12.79 -21.75 21.13
C ARG A 41 12.43 -20.32 21.53
N SER A 42 13.40 -19.53 22.03
CA SER A 42 13.19 -18.11 22.36
C SER A 42 12.79 -17.31 21.13
N SER A 43 13.60 -17.38 20.07
CA SER A 43 13.31 -16.69 18.80
C SER A 43 11.98 -17.14 18.19
N LYS A 44 11.65 -18.44 18.26
CA LYS A 44 10.35 -18.95 17.80
C LYS A 44 9.19 -18.40 18.62
N SER A 45 9.34 -18.30 19.94
CA SER A 45 8.33 -17.73 20.82
C SER A 45 8.07 -16.25 20.47
N LEU A 46 9.12 -15.48 20.21
CA LEU A 46 9.01 -14.08 19.80
C LEU A 46 8.25 -13.95 18.46
N LEU A 47 8.60 -14.77 17.46
CA LEU A 47 7.91 -14.85 16.18
C LEU A 47 6.41 -15.13 16.32
N GLU A 48 6.05 -16.15 17.09
CA GLU A 48 4.65 -16.53 17.25
C GLU A 48 3.86 -15.51 18.10
N ASN A 49 4.50 -14.80 19.02
CA ASN A 49 3.88 -13.69 19.74
C ASN A 49 3.61 -12.50 18.80
N ALA A 50 4.59 -12.11 17.97
CA ALA A 50 4.41 -11.08 16.94
C ALA A 50 3.26 -11.43 15.98
N ARG A 51 3.19 -12.69 15.55
CA ARG A 51 2.12 -13.20 14.68
C ARG A 51 0.74 -13.10 15.32
N LYS A 52 0.60 -13.49 16.60
CA LYS A 52 -0.65 -13.38 17.34
C LYS A 52 -1.08 -11.92 17.52
N GLU A 53 -0.13 -11.05 17.83
CA GLU A 53 -0.39 -9.63 17.99
C GLU A 53 -0.88 -9.00 16.67
N ILE A 54 -0.18 -9.25 15.55
CA ILE A 54 -0.61 -8.78 14.22
C ILE A 54 -2.01 -9.31 13.89
N ALA A 55 -2.25 -10.61 14.06
CA ALA A 55 -3.54 -11.23 13.77
C ALA A 55 -4.70 -10.60 14.57
N SER A 56 -4.44 -10.18 15.82
CA SER A 56 -5.47 -9.57 16.68
C SER A 56 -5.99 -8.24 16.14
N TYR A 57 -5.16 -7.45 15.44
CA TYR A 57 -5.58 -6.16 14.85
C TYR A 57 -6.52 -6.32 13.66
N PHE A 58 -6.52 -7.49 13.02
CA PHE A 58 -7.39 -7.80 11.88
C PHE A 58 -8.52 -8.76 12.26
N ASN A 59 -8.64 -9.11 13.55
CA ASN A 59 -9.62 -10.06 14.09
C ASN A 59 -9.59 -11.43 13.38
N VAL A 60 -8.39 -11.97 13.20
CA VAL A 60 -8.11 -13.23 12.50
C VAL A 60 -7.26 -14.18 13.35
N SER A 61 -7.20 -15.44 12.92
CA SER A 61 -6.31 -16.42 13.53
C SER A 61 -4.84 -16.14 13.19
N ALA A 62 -3.93 -16.35 14.15
CA ALA A 62 -2.50 -16.28 13.88
C ALA A 62 -2.04 -17.23 12.75
N ALA A 63 -2.79 -18.31 12.48
CA ALA A 63 -2.49 -19.22 11.38
C ALA A 63 -2.74 -18.61 9.98
N GLU A 64 -3.45 -17.50 9.89
CA GLU A 64 -3.80 -16.79 8.66
C GLU A 64 -2.81 -15.66 8.32
N ILE A 65 -1.82 -15.40 9.19
CA ILE A 65 -0.75 -14.43 8.93
C ILE A 65 0.51 -15.19 8.51
N ILE A 66 1.03 -14.87 7.32
CA ILE A 66 2.24 -15.44 6.73
C ILE A 66 3.24 -14.30 6.54
N PHE A 67 4.39 -14.37 7.18
CA PHE A 67 5.43 -13.34 7.06
C PHE A 67 6.10 -13.40 5.68
N THR A 68 6.32 -12.22 5.11
CA THR A 68 6.96 -12.01 3.81
C THR A 68 8.03 -10.92 3.93
N SER A 69 8.81 -10.70 2.87
CA SER A 69 9.77 -9.59 2.81
C SER A 69 9.13 -8.22 2.54
N GLY A 70 7.82 -8.18 2.26
CA GLY A 70 7.06 -6.95 1.97
C GLY A 70 5.82 -7.23 1.15
N GLY A 71 5.10 -6.16 0.76
CA GLY A 71 3.88 -6.25 -0.02
C GLY A 71 4.07 -6.94 -1.36
N THR A 72 5.12 -6.62 -2.09
CA THR A 72 5.41 -7.24 -3.39
C THR A 72 5.52 -8.77 -3.31
N GLU A 73 6.19 -9.31 -2.28
CA GLU A 73 6.24 -10.77 -2.09
C GLU A 73 4.87 -11.32 -1.71
N ALA A 74 4.11 -10.61 -0.88
CA ALA A 74 2.77 -11.03 -0.46
C ALA A 74 1.80 -11.09 -1.64
N ASP A 75 1.74 -10.04 -2.48
CA ASP A 75 0.92 -10.01 -3.71
C ASP A 75 1.31 -11.13 -4.67
N ASN A 76 2.61 -11.30 -4.91
CA ASN A 76 3.12 -12.37 -5.78
C ASN A 76 2.79 -13.76 -5.24
N LEU A 77 2.96 -14.02 -3.95
CA LEU A 77 2.61 -15.28 -3.30
C LEU A 77 1.14 -15.62 -3.53
N ILE A 78 0.25 -14.66 -3.27
CA ILE A 78 -1.20 -14.84 -3.37
C ILE A 78 -1.62 -15.07 -4.82
N ILE A 79 -1.30 -14.14 -5.72
CA ILE A 79 -1.79 -14.16 -7.10
C ILE A 79 -1.23 -15.36 -7.87
N ASN A 80 0.08 -15.67 -7.71
CA ASN A 80 0.68 -16.85 -8.35
C ASN A 80 0.03 -18.15 -7.85
N SER A 81 -0.18 -18.30 -6.53
CA SER A 81 -0.78 -19.51 -6.00
C SER A 81 -2.24 -19.66 -6.43
N CYS A 82 -3.00 -18.57 -6.53
CA CYS A 82 -4.38 -18.62 -7.04
C CYS A 82 -4.43 -19.22 -8.45
N VAL A 83 -3.55 -18.80 -9.36
CA VAL A 83 -3.54 -19.29 -10.74
C VAL A 83 -2.94 -20.69 -10.82
N ARG A 84 -1.75 -20.91 -10.27
CA ARG A 84 -1.02 -22.17 -10.41
C ARG A 84 -1.64 -23.34 -9.66
N ASP A 85 -2.15 -23.07 -8.45
CA ASP A 85 -2.45 -24.11 -7.48
C ASP A 85 -3.93 -24.18 -7.11
N LEU A 86 -4.65 -23.06 -7.14
CA LEU A 86 -6.08 -23.03 -6.81
C LEU A 86 -7.00 -23.10 -8.03
N GLY A 87 -6.43 -23.12 -9.24
CA GLY A 87 -7.18 -23.32 -10.47
C GLY A 87 -7.92 -22.08 -10.98
N VAL A 88 -7.52 -20.89 -10.54
CA VAL A 88 -8.02 -19.62 -11.09
C VAL A 88 -7.64 -19.54 -12.58
N LYS A 89 -8.62 -19.21 -13.43
CA LYS A 89 -8.46 -19.05 -14.88
C LYS A 89 -8.63 -17.61 -15.34
N ARG A 90 -9.25 -16.79 -14.50
CA ARG A 90 -9.60 -15.42 -14.79
C ARG A 90 -9.24 -14.51 -13.61
N ILE A 91 -8.65 -13.34 -13.89
CA ILE A 91 -8.40 -12.31 -12.90
C ILE A 91 -9.19 -11.05 -13.32
N ILE A 92 -9.99 -10.50 -12.41
CA ILE A 92 -10.59 -9.18 -12.55
C ILE A 92 -9.79 -8.20 -11.70
N SER A 93 -9.30 -7.12 -12.31
CA SER A 93 -8.46 -6.13 -11.62
C SER A 93 -8.69 -4.72 -12.17
N SER A 94 -7.91 -3.76 -11.71
CA SER A 94 -7.95 -2.39 -12.22
C SER A 94 -6.63 -1.99 -12.89
N ARG A 95 -6.66 -0.98 -13.77
CA ARG A 95 -5.45 -0.44 -14.41
C ARG A 95 -4.63 0.44 -13.48
N ILE A 96 -5.15 0.76 -12.31
CA ILE A 96 -4.51 1.64 -11.31
C ILE A 96 -3.90 0.88 -10.14
N GLU A 97 -3.76 -0.46 -10.25
CA GLU A 97 -3.09 -1.29 -9.25
C GLU A 97 -1.60 -1.00 -9.14
N HIS A 98 -0.99 -1.39 -8.03
CA HIS A 98 0.46 -1.36 -7.89
C HIS A 98 1.12 -2.34 -8.87
N HIS A 99 2.33 -2.01 -9.35
CA HIS A 99 3.07 -2.86 -10.30
C HIS A 99 3.33 -4.29 -9.80
N ALA A 100 3.36 -4.51 -8.48
CA ALA A 100 3.45 -5.86 -7.92
C ALA A 100 2.26 -6.74 -8.30
N VAL A 101 1.08 -6.15 -8.50
CA VAL A 101 -0.13 -6.81 -8.98
C VAL A 101 -0.13 -6.87 -10.52
N LEU A 102 -0.01 -5.72 -11.21
CA LEU A 102 -0.10 -5.64 -12.67
C LEU A 102 0.92 -6.54 -13.37
N HIS A 103 2.20 -6.42 -13.04
CA HIS A 103 3.24 -7.21 -13.70
C HIS A 103 3.15 -8.71 -13.35
N THR A 104 2.66 -9.04 -12.15
CA THR A 104 2.39 -10.44 -11.78
C THR A 104 1.26 -11.02 -12.64
N MET A 105 0.19 -10.28 -12.86
CA MET A 105 -0.92 -10.72 -13.73
C MET A 105 -0.47 -10.87 -15.19
N ASP A 106 0.29 -9.90 -15.71
CA ASP A 106 0.83 -9.95 -17.08
C ASP A 106 1.71 -11.20 -17.28
N GLN A 107 2.55 -11.51 -16.29
CA GLN A 107 3.41 -12.70 -16.31
C GLN A 107 2.59 -13.99 -16.29
N LEU A 108 1.52 -14.05 -15.49
CA LEU A 108 0.63 -15.21 -15.42
C LEU A 108 -0.22 -15.38 -16.69
N HIS A 109 -0.65 -14.27 -17.30
CA HIS A 109 -1.27 -14.30 -18.62
C HIS A 109 -0.34 -14.92 -19.65
N ALA A 110 0.91 -14.45 -19.72
CA ALA A 110 1.90 -14.95 -20.69
C ALA A 110 2.27 -16.42 -20.46
N GLN A 111 2.36 -16.88 -19.20
CA GLN A 111 2.81 -18.24 -18.86
C GLN A 111 1.69 -19.28 -18.84
N HIS A 112 0.50 -18.89 -18.40
CA HIS A 112 -0.62 -19.82 -18.12
C HIS A 112 -1.87 -19.55 -18.94
N GLY A 113 -1.88 -18.47 -19.75
CA GLY A 113 -3.06 -18.08 -20.54
C GLY A 113 -4.22 -17.59 -19.66
N THR A 114 -3.96 -17.16 -18.41
CA THR A 114 -4.97 -16.64 -17.50
C THR A 114 -5.61 -15.40 -18.12
N SER A 115 -6.92 -15.35 -18.22
CA SER A 115 -7.61 -14.15 -18.74
C SER A 115 -7.56 -13.00 -17.71
N ILE A 116 -7.41 -11.79 -18.20
CA ILE A 116 -7.39 -10.58 -17.37
C ILE A 116 -8.47 -9.64 -17.88
N ASP A 117 -9.43 -9.30 -17.00
CA ASP A 117 -10.43 -8.28 -17.26
C ASP A 117 -10.17 -7.08 -16.35
N TYR A 118 -10.24 -5.88 -16.92
CA TYR A 118 -10.09 -4.66 -16.17
C TYR A 118 -11.47 -4.04 -15.93
N VAL A 119 -11.79 -3.80 -14.65
CA VAL A 119 -12.97 -3.05 -14.27
C VAL A 119 -12.85 -1.59 -14.73
N ASN A 120 -13.95 -1.00 -15.17
CA ASN A 120 -14.00 0.41 -15.53
C ASN A 120 -13.75 1.29 -14.29
N LEU A 121 -13.25 2.49 -14.55
CA LEU A 121 -13.05 3.53 -13.55
C LEU A 121 -14.03 4.68 -13.83
N GLU A 122 -14.55 5.27 -12.76
CA GLU A 122 -15.22 6.57 -12.82
C GLU A 122 -14.19 7.67 -13.15
N GLU A 123 -14.62 8.85 -13.58
CA GLU A 123 -13.75 10.01 -13.83
C GLU A 123 -12.90 10.39 -12.60
N SER A 124 -13.43 10.16 -11.41
CA SER A 124 -12.73 10.35 -10.14
C SER A 124 -11.63 9.32 -9.87
N GLY A 125 -11.54 8.25 -10.67
CA GLY A 125 -10.63 7.11 -10.48
C GLY A 125 -11.14 6.07 -9.48
N HIS A 126 -12.42 6.10 -9.08
CA HIS A 126 -13.05 5.01 -8.33
C HIS A 126 -13.41 3.85 -9.23
N ILE A 127 -13.52 2.68 -8.62
CA ILE A 127 -14.00 1.47 -9.28
C ILE A 127 -15.50 1.63 -9.60
N ASP A 128 -15.88 1.33 -10.84
CA ASP A 128 -17.28 1.17 -11.26
C ASP A 128 -17.81 -0.18 -10.75
N TYR A 129 -18.58 -0.14 -9.65
CA TYR A 129 -19.09 -1.36 -9.02
C TYR A 129 -20.14 -2.08 -9.86
N ASP A 130 -20.94 -1.37 -10.67
CA ASP A 130 -21.92 -1.99 -11.56
C ASP A 130 -21.20 -2.78 -12.66
N HIS A 131 -20.10 -2.23 -13.19
CA HIS A 131 -19.26 -2.95 -14.14
C HIS A 131 -18.55 -4.15 -13.49
N LEU A 132 -18.07 -4.03 -12.24
CA LEU A 132 -17.51 -5.15 -11.50
C LEU A 132 -18.51 -6.29 -11.35
N GLU A 133 -19.75 -6.00 -10.96
CA GLU A 133 -20.81 -6.99 -10.83
C GLU A 133 -21.14 -7.64 -12.18
N SER A 134 -21.18 -6.87 -13.26
CA SER A 134 -21.38 -7.37 -14.62
C SER A 134 -20.27 -8.33 -15.05
N LEU A 135 -19.02 -8.01 -14.74
CA LEU A 135 -17.88 -8.88 -15.01
C LEU A 135 -17.96 -10.19 -14.20
N LEU A 136 -18.31 -10.11 -12.92
CA LEU A 136 -18.46 -11.28 -12.07
C LEU A 136 -19.53 -12.25 -12.57
N THR A 137 -20.65 -11.73 -13.06
CA THR A 137 -21.78 -12.53 -13.57
C THR A 137 -21.58 -13.02 -15.00
N SER A 138 -20.62 -12.47 -15.76
CA SER A 138 -20.42 -12.77 -17.18
C SER A 138 -19.76 -14.11 -17.48
N SER A 139 -19.17 -14.79 -16.48
CA SER A 139 -18.42 -16.04 -16.67
C SER A 139 -18.57 -16.94 -15.44
N SER A 140 -18.56 -18.25 -15.67
CA SER A 140 -18.53 -19.28 -14.62
C SER A 140 -17.08 -19.78 -14.33
N GLU A 141 -16.06 -19.19 -14.94
CA GLU A 141 -14.68 -19.54 -14.66
C GLU A 141 -14.29 -19.16 -13.23
N LYS A 142 -13.46 -20.00 -12.60
CA LYS A 142 -12.92 -19.67 -11.27
C LYS A 142 -12.13 -18.37 -11.33
N THR A 143 -12.62 -17.36 -10.66
CA THR A 143 -12.17 -15.98 -10.77
C THR A 143 -11.48 -15.52 -9.49
N LEU A 144 -10.38 -14.76 -9.62
CA LEU A 144 -9.79 -13.93 -8.59
C LEU A 144 -10.12 -12.46 -8.90
N VAL A 145 -10.74 -11.75 -7.98
CA VAL A 145 -10.77 -10.28 -7.99
C VAL A 145 -9.55 -9.80 -7.21
N SER A 146 -8.77 -8.90 -7.80
CA SER A 146 -7.58 -8.30 -7.17
C SER A 146 -7.65 -6.80 -7.31
N LEU A 147 -8.09 -6.11 -6.24
CA LEU A 147 -8.29 -4.66 -6.20
C LEU A 147 -7.68 -4.09 -4.92
N MET A 148 -6.84 -3.06 -5.06
CA MET A 148 -6.18 -2.43 -3.92
C MET A 148 -7.18 -1.65 -3.06
N HIS A 149 -6.95 -1.65 -1.75
CA HIS A 149 -7.81 -0.91 -0.83
C HIS A 149 -7.63 0.61 -0.97
N ILE A 150 -6.38 1.08 -0.96
CA ILE A 150 -6.08 2.52 -1.08
C ILE A 150 -5.05 2.72 -2.18
N ASN A 151 -5.40 3.54 -3.17
CA ASN A 151 -4.48 3.86 -4.24
C ASN A 151 -3.31 4.72 -3.73
N ASN A 152 -2.09 4.25 -3.99
CA ASN A 152 -0.86 4.87 -3.50
C ASN A 152 -0.49 6.20 -4.19
N GLU A 153 -1.18 6.59 -5.27
CA GLU A 153 -0.90 7.82 -6.01
C GLU A 153 -1.98 8.89 -5.81
N ILE A 154 -3.26 8.53 -5.92
CA ILE A 154 -4.40 9.47 -5.84
C ILE A 154 -5.18 9.37 -4.51
N GLY A 155 -4.93 8.32 -3.71
CA GLY A 155 -5.51 8.18 -2.39
C GLY A 155 -6.95 7.66 -2.33
N ASN A 156 -7.57 7.32 -3.46
CA ASN A 156 -8.92 6.77 -3.48
C ASN A 156 -9.01 5.47 -2.69
N MET A 157 -10.12 5.28 -1.98
CA MET A 157 -10.39 4.11 -1.15
C MET A 157 -11.47 3.23 -1.78
N LEU A 158 -11.23 1.93 -1.82
CA LEU A 158 -12.19 0.90 -2.20
C LEU A 158 -13.10 0.56 -1.02
N ASP A 159 -14.39 0.34 -1.25
CA ASP A 159 -15.24 -0.30 -0.25
C ASP A 159 -14.96 -1.81 -0.21
N LEU A 160 -14.03 -2.21 0.68
CA LEU A 160 -13.61 -3.61 0.82
C LEU A 160 -14.79 -4.53 1.15
N LYS A 161 -15.72 -4.07 1.98
CA LYS A 161 -16.85 -4.88 2.42
C LYS A 161 -17.78 -5.15 1.25
N HIS A 162 -18.16 -4.11 0.52
CA HIS A 162 -19.02 -4.21 -0.65
C HIS A 162 -18.41 -5.15 -1.71
N VAL A 163 -17.15 -4.93 -2.08
CA VAL A 163 -16.47 -5.78 -3.07
C VAL A 163 -16.36 -7.23 -2.60
N SER A 164 -16.03 -7.46 -1.33
CA SER A 164 -15.92 -8.82 -0.80
C SER A 164 -17.28 -9.55 -0.76
N GLU A 165 -18.37 -8.83 -0.51
CA GLU A 165 -19.74 -9.38 -0.58
C GLU A 165 -20.12 -9.73 -2.03
N LEU A 166 -19.82 -8.87 -3.01
CA LEU A 166 -19.99 -9.16 -4.44
C LEU A 166 -19.21 -10.39 -4.87
N CYS A 167 -17.93 -10.50 -4.49
CA CYS A 167 -17.09 -11.66 -4.79
C CYS A 167 -17.67 -12.94 -4.19
N LYS A 168 -18.06 -12.90 -2.92
CA LYS A 168 -18.65 -14.04 -2.23
C LYS A 168 -19.98 -14.49 -2.86
N ALA A 169 -20.82 -13.57 -3.30
CA ALA A 169 -22.09 -13.86 -3.97
C ALA A 169 -21.90 -14.56 -5.33
N ASN A 170 -20.73 -14.36 -5.97
CA ASN A 170 -20.40 -14.91 -7.29
C ASN A 170 -19.31 -16.01 -7.24
N ASP A 171 -19.05 -16.61 -6.07
CA ASP A 171 -18.04 -17.67 -5.85
C ASP A 171 -16.62 -17.28 -6.36
N ALA A 172 -16.29 -15.98 -6.34
CA ALA A 172 -14.98 -15.45 -6.69
C ALA A 172 -14.11 -15.28 -5.45
N LEU A 173 -12.81 -15.55 -5.58
CA LEU A 173 -11.82 -15.22 -4.56
C LEU A 173 -11.53 -13.72 -4.58
N PHE A 174 -11.31 -13.13 -3.40
CA PHE A 174 -10.97 -11.72 -3.30
C PHE A 174 -9.62 -11.49 -2.62
N HIS A 175 -8.72 -10.84 -3.35
CA HIS A 175 -7.44 -10.31 -2.89
C HIS A 175 -7.46 -8.78 -2.90
N SER A 176 -6.93 -8.16 -1.86
CA SER A 176 -6.68 -6.72 -1.84
C SER A 176 -5.25 -6.42 -1.40
N ASP A 177 -4.54 -5.59 -2.18
CA ASP A 177 -3.33 -4.92 -1.71
C ASP A 177 -3.75 -3.87 -0.66
N THR A 178 -3.48 -4.17 0.62
CA THR A 178 -3.78 -3.29 1.74
C THR A 178 -2.53 -2.58 2.30
N VAL A 179 -1.46 -2.51 1.51
CA VAL A 179 -0.18 -1.91 1.90
C VAL A 179 -0.31 -0.46 2.34
N GLN A 180 -1.20 0.32 1.74
CA GLN A 180 -1.43 1.72 2.11
C GLN A 180 -2.46 1.89 3.25
N SER A 181 -3.12 0.83 3.69
CA SER A 181 -4.18 0.90 4.72
C SER A 181 -3.84 0.20 6.02
N ALA A 182 -3.00 -0.84 5.99
CA ALA A 182 -2.53 -1.51 7.20
C ALA A 182 -1.82 -0.51 8.14
N GLY A 183 -2.22 -0.47 9.41
CA GLY A 183 -1.73 0.49 10.39
C GLY A 183 -2.33 1.90 10.30
N HIS A 184 -3.16 2.19 9.27
CA HIS A 184 -3.83 3.49 9.06
C HIS A 184 -5.34 3.41 9.16
N PHE A 185 -5.94 2.24 8.95
CA PHE A 185 -7.38 2.01 9.01
C PHE A 185 -7.69 0.73 9.77
N ASN A 186 -8.80 0.73 10.51
CA ASN A 186 -9.32 -0.49 11.10
C ASN A 186 -9.88 -1.39 9.99
N MET A 187 -9.43 -2.62 9.94
CA MET A 187 -9.88 -3.63 8.98
C MET A 187 -10.20 -4.91 9.76
N ASP A 188 -11.49 -5.20 9.95
CA ASP A 188 -11.95 -6.42 10.61
C ASP A 188 -12.23 -7.49 9.55
N PHE A 189 -11.29 -8.41 9.34
CA PHE A 189 -11.44 -9.48 8.36
C PHE A 189 -12.36 -10.63 8.84
N ALA A 190 -12.84 -10.59 10.07
CA ALA A 190 -13.94 -11.47 10.49
C ALA A 190 -15.28 -10.98 9.92
N ASP A 191 -15.49 -9.66 9.83
CA ASP A 191 -16.68 -9.03 9.26
C ASP A 191 -16.59 -8.84 7.73
N ILE A 192 -15.37 -8.60 7.20
CA ILE A 192 -15.12 -8.45 5.77
C ILE A 192 -14.71 -9.82 5.21
N PRO A 193 -15.52 -10.44 4.32
CA PRO A 193 -15.25 -11.79 3.80
C PRO A 193 -14.17 -11.81 2.69
N ILE A 194 -13.05 -11.11 2.93
CA ILE A 194 -11.86 -11.13 2.07
C ILE A 194 -11.10 -12.46 2.22
N ASP A 195 -10.51 -12.97 1.15
CA ASP A 195 -9.71 -14.20 1.18
C ASP A 195 -8.22 -13.93 1.41
N PHE A 196 -7.71 -12.84 0.85
CA PHE A 196 -6.29 -12.50 0.89
C PHE A 196 -6.07 -10.99 1.02
N ALA A 197 -5.05 -10.62 1.78
CA ALA A 197 -4.57 -9.24 1.84
C ALA A 197 -3.04 -9.18 1.96
N ALA A 198 -2.42 -8.14 1.44
CA ALA A 198 -0.99 -7.89 1.51
C ALA A 198 -0.68 -6.65 2.37
N ALA A 199 0.40 -6.70 3.16
CA ALA A 199 0.85 -5.57 3.96
C ALA A 199 2.39 -5.46 3.97
N ALA A 200 2.90 -4.23 4.18
CA ALA A 200 4.33 -3.93 4.23
C ALA A 200 4.65 -2.98 5.38
N ALA A 201 5.56 -3.39 6.27
CA ALA A 201 5.88 -2.67 7.50
C ALA A 201 6.36 -1.23 7.27
N HIS A 202 7.10 -1.00 6.19
CA HIS A 202 7.66 0.31 5.88
C HIS A 202 6.63 1.38 5.48
N LYS A 203 5.35 1.05 5.43
CA LYS A 203 4.26 2.00 5.17
C LYS A 203 3.60 2.50 6.47
N PHE A 204 3.82 1.81 7.59
CA PHE A 204 3.31 2.18 8.91
C PHE A 204 4.43 2.33 9.97
N HIS A 205 5.54 2.95 9.56
CA HIS A 205 6.69 3.27 10.41
C HIS A 205 7.48 2.05 10.94
N GLY A 206 7.33 0.90 10.29
CA GLY A 206 8.09 -0.32 10.52
C GLY A 206 9.27 -0.48 9.54
N PRO A 207 10.05 -1.56 9.67
CA PRO A 207 11.24 -1.79 8.87
C PRO A 207 10.92 -2.15 7.41
N LYS A 208 11.82 -1.75 6.51
CA LYS A 208 11.90 -2.32 5.16
C LYS A 208 12.30 -3.79 5.24
N GLY A 209 11.92 -4.59 4.24
CA GLY A 209 12.26 -6.01 4.21
C GLY A 209 11.38 -6.88 5.11
N ALA A 210 10.26 -6.36 5.62
CA ALA A 210 9.26 -7.09 6.38
C ALA A 210 7.84 -6.72 5.92
N GLY A 211 6.98 -7.72 5.83
CA GLY A 211 5.58 -7.62 5.49
C GLY A 211 4.84 -8.90 5.87
N PHE A 212 3.58 -8.98 5.54
CA PHE A 212 2.82 -10.20 5.70
C PHE A 212 1.73 -10.32 4.62
N ALA A 213 1.37 -11.57 4.33
CA ALA A 213 0.15 -11.93 3.65
C ALA A 213 -0.88 -12.41 4.70
N PHE A 214 -2.09 -11.87 4.66
CA PHE A 214 -3.25 -12.53 5.24
C PHE A 214 -3.76 -13.56 4.23
N VAL A 215 -3.93 -14.79 4.68
CA VAL A 215 -4.41 -15.93 3.89
C VAL A 215 -5.50 -16.63 4.65
N ARG A 216 -6.73 -16.50 4.20
CA ARG A 216 -7.88 -17.14 4.86
C ARG A 216 -7.70 -18.65 4.90
N LYS A 217 -7.91 -19.23 6.06
CA LYS A 217 -7.56 -20.61 6.43
C LYS A 217 -8.09 -21.69 5.48
N SER A 218 -9.21 -21.47 4.84
CA SER A 218 -9.87 -22.45 3.95
C SER A 218 -9.41 -22.40 2.49
N THR A 219 -8.55 -21.44 2.09
CA THR A 219 -8.24 -21.19 0.67
C THR A 219 -7.33 -22.24 0.05
N GLY A 220 -6.46 -22.87 0.85
CA GLY A 220 -5.55 -23.92 0.35
C GLY A 220 -4.33 -23.39 -0.42
N LEU A 221 -3.91 -22.16 -0.15
CA LEU A 221 -2.73 -21.51 -0.77
C LEU A 221 -1.49 -22.40 -0.70
N LYS A 222 -0.65 -22.35 -1.73
CA LYS A 222 0.63 -23.09 -1.84
C LYS A 222 1.82 -22.12 -1.86
N PRO A 223 3.03 -22.58 -1.49
CA PRO A 223 4.19 -21.70 -1.44
C PRO A 223 4.63 -21.20 -2.83
N LEU A 224 5.12 -19.95 -2.86
CA LEU A 224 5.86 -19.40 -4.00
C LEU A 224 7.36 -19.68 -3.87
N ILE A 225 7.90 -19.58 -2.65
CA ILE A 225 9.32 -19.83 -2.34
C ILE A 225 9.44 -21.20 -1.68
N PHE A 226 10.19 -22.10 -2.31
CA PHE A 226 10.36 -23.49 -1.87
C PHE A 226 11.61 -23.66 -1.01
N GLY A 227 11.56 -24.57 -0.03
CA GLY A 227 12.68 -24.90 0.87
C GLY A 227 12.22 -25.58 2.14
N GLY A 228 12.62 -25.04 3.30
CA GLY A 228 12.23 -25.59 4.62
C GLY A 228 10.77 -25.27 4.98
N GLU A 229 10.32 -25.82 6.10
CA GLU A 229 8.94 -25.76 6.59
C GLU A 229 8.58 -24.45 7.33
N GLN A 230 9.39 -23.38 7.15
CA GLN A 230 9.07 -22.08 7.73
C GLN A 230 7.69 -21.59 7.25
N GLU A 231 7.09 -20.69 8.02
CA GLU A 231 5.75 -20.18 7.75
C GLU A 231 4.74 -21.31 7.44
N ARG A 232 4.84 -22.41 8.15
CA ARG A 232 3.98 -23.60 7.99
C ARG A 232 4.03 -24.20 6.59
N GLY A 233 5.19 -24.12 5.93
CA GLY A 233 5.41 -24.59 4.57
C GLY A 233 4.88 -23.65 3.48
N LEU A 234 4.36 -22.47 3.84
CA LEU A 234 3.83 -21.50 2.88
C LEU A 234 4.88 -20.49 2.39
N ARG A 235 5.98 -20.35 3.13
CA ARG A 235 7.10 -19.49 2.72
C ARG A 235 8.40 -19.99 3.36
N ALA A 236 9.25 -20.58 2.59
CA ALA A 236 10.52 -21.11 3.05
C ALA A 236 11.57 -20.01 3.28
N GLY A 237 12.61 -20.34 4.06
CA GLY A 237 13.72 -19.45 4.39
C GLY A 237 13.65 -18.94 5.83
N THR A 238 14.82 -18.86 6.46
CA THR A 238 14.93 -18.41 7.87
C THR A 238 14.32 -17.03 8.05
N GLU A 239 13.48 -16.90 9.06
CA GLU A 239 12.72 -15.69 9.35
C GLU A 239 13.64 -14.58 9.92
N ALA A 240 13.42 -13.34 9.47
CA ALA A 240 14.10 -12.15 9.98
C ALA A 240 13.46 -11.69 11.30
N VAL A 241 13.77 -12.40 12.39
CA VAL A 241 13.10 -12.25 13.70
C VAL A 241 13.06 -10.80 14.17
N TYR A 242 14.17 -10.06 14.04
CA TYR A 242 14.26 -8.66 14.43
C TYR A 242 13.34 -7.75 13.61
N ALA A 243 13.21 -8.02 12.31
CA ALA A 243 12.38 -7.21 11.42
C ALA A 243 10.88 -7.51 11.66
N ILE A 244 10.53 -8.75 11.93
CA ILE A 244 9.15 -9.17 12.26
C ILE A 244 8.74 -8.58 13.62
N ALA A 245 9.63 -8.61 14.63
CA ALA A 245 9.39 -7.95 15.91
C ALA A 245 9.18 -6.44 15.74
N GLY A 246 10.04 -5.79 14.94
CA GLY A 246 9.89 -4.37 14.61
C GLY A 246 8.60 -4.04 13.86
N MET A 247 8.16 -4.92 12.96
CA MET A 247 6.87 -4.79 12.27
C MET A 247 5.70 -4.88 13.24
N ALA A 248 5.71 -5.85 14.16
CA ALA A 248 4.65 -6.00 15.16
C ALA A 248 4.59 -4.77 16.10
N GLU A 249 5.75 -4.28 16.57
CA GLU A 249 5.81 -3.07 17.41
C GLU A 249 5.31 -1.83 16.66
N ALA A 250 5.68 -1.67 15.38
CA ALA A 250 5.19 -0.57 14.55
C ALA A 250 3.66 -0.60 14.39
N LEU A 251 3.10 -1.78 14.11
CA LEU A 251 1.66 -1.96 13.93
C LEU A 251 0.90 -1.70 15.24
N LYS A 252 1.43 -2.20 16.36
CA LYS A 252 0.89 -1.95 17.71
C LYS A 252 0.79 -0.45 18.00
N ILE A 253 1.88 0.29 17.82
CA ILE A 253 1.91 1.73 18.07
C ILE A 253 0.93 2.44 17.14
N SER A 254 0.86 2.06 15.88
CA SER A 254 -0.06 2.64 14.90
C SER A 254 -1.52 2.45 15.32
N TYR A 255 -1.93 1.25 15.73
CA TYR A 255 -3.32 1.01 16.16
C TYR A 255 -3.64 1.64 17.53
N GLN A 256 -2.69 1.66 18.46
CA GLN A 256 -2.88 2.34 19.75
C GLN A 256 -3.09 3.85 19.59
N ASN A 257 -2.48 4.47 18.58
CA ASN A 257 -2.56 5.91 18.35
C ASN A 257 -3.45 6.27 17.15
N LEU A 258 -4.15 5.31 16.54
CA LEU A 258 -4.84 5.46 15.26
C LEU A 258 -5.74 6.69 15.19
N ALA A 259 -6.65 6.86 16.15
CA ALA A 259 -7.60 7.98 16.17
C ALA A 259 -6.88 9.34 16.29
N LYS A 260 -5.85 9.41 17.15
CA LYS A 260 -5.07 10.63 17.37
C LYS A 260 -4.24 10.99 16.14
N GLU A 261 -3.54 10.02 15.56
CA GLU A 261 -2.70 10.25 14.38
C GLU A 261 -3.56 10.56 13.15
N LYS A 262 -4.68 9.86 12.96
CA LYS A 262 -5.63 10.18 11.89
C LYS A 262 -6.12 11.62 11.98
N ALA A 263 -6.56 12.08 13.16
CA ALA A 263 -7.02 13.45 13.34
C ALA A 263 -5.92 14.46 13.03
N TYR A 264 -4.70 14.24 13.54
CA TYR A 264 -3.56 15.13 13.32
C TYR A 264 -3.12 15.16 11.84
N ILE A 265 -2.99 14.01 11.20
CA ILE A 265 -2.57 13.94 9.80
C ILE A 265 -3.64 14.55 8.89
N THR A 266 -4.93 14.33 9.18
CA THR A 266 -6.05 15.00 8.48
C THR A 266 -5.94 16.54 8.61
N GLU A 267 -5.60 17.05 9.78
CA GLU A 267 -5.38 18.49 9.99
C GLU A 267 -4.23 19.01 9.12
N ILE A 268 -3.09 18.29 9.06
CA ILE A 268 -1.94 18.65 8.21
C ILE A 268 -2.31 18.62 6.73
N LYS A 269 -2.99 17.54 6.27
CA LYS A 269 -3.47 17.41 4.90
C LYS A 269 -4.39 18.57 4.50
N ASN A 270 -5.37 18.89 5.34
CA ASN A 270 -6.32 19.96 5.07
C ASN A 270 -5.64 21.34 5.08
N TYR A 271 -4.73 21.56 6.00
CA TYR A 271 -3.91 22.77 6.03
C TYR A 271 -3.06 22.92 4.76
N PHE A 272 -2.45 21.83 4.28
CA PHE A 272 -1.72 21.84 3.00
C PHE A 272 -2.66 22.19 1.84
N LYS A 273 -3.83 21.55 1.78
CA LYS A 273 -4.83 21.77 0.71
C LYS A 273 -5.30 23.23 0.68
N GLU A 274 -5.62 23.80 1.85
CA GLU A 274 -6.00 25.21 1.99
C GLU A 274 -4.87 26.12 1.50
N LYS A 275 -3.66 25.95 2.01
CA LYS A 275 -2.52 26.82 1.71
C LYS A 275 -2.09 26.75 0.24
N VAL A 276 -2.11 25.58 -0.39
CA VAL A 276 -1.76 25.46 -1.81
C VAL A 276 -2.83 26.10 -2.69
N THR A 277 -4.10 25.98 -2.33
CA THR A 277 -5.23 26.59 -3.06
C THR A 277 -5.21 28.13 -2.96
N GLU A 278 -4.90 28.67 -1.78
CA GLU A 278 -4.73 30.12 -1.57
C GLU A 278 -3.52 30.67 -2.34
N ALA A 279 -2.43 29.90 -2.40
CA ALA A 279 -1.15 30.33 -2.93
C ALA A 279 -1.04 30.24 -4.46
N ILE A 280 -1.72 29.28 -5.09
CA ILE A 280 -1.57 28.93 -6.51
C ILE A 280 -2.96 28.84 -7.14
N SER A 281 -3.34 29.92 -7.86
CA SER A 281 -4.61 29.95 -8.62
C SER A 281 -4.59 28.87 -9.70
N GLY A 282 -5.69 28.10 -9.82
CA GLY A 282 -5.84 27.05 -10.82
C GLY A 282 -5.23 25.70 -10.41
N VAL A 283 -4.76 25.54 -9.16
CA VAL A 283 -4.39 24.23 -8.63
C VAL A 283 -5.60 23.29 -8.60
N ARG A 284 -5.39 22.03 -8.97
CA ARG A 284 -6.42 20.96 -8.93
C ARG A 284 -5.88 19.77 -8.16
N PHE A 285 -6.78 18.88 -7.75
CA PHE A 285 -6.43 17.65 -7.05
C PHE A 285 -6.93 16.44 -7.85
N ASN A 286 -6.09 15.43 -8.02
CA ASN A 286 -6.46 14.19 -8.68
C ASN A 286 -7.03 13.21 -7.64
N GLY A 287 -8.04 12.45 -8.03
CA GLY A 287 -8.78 11.56 -7.14
C GLY A 287 -9.82 12.30 -6.29
N SER A 288 -10.35 11.63 -5.28
CA SER A 288 -11.47 12.12 -4.45
C SER A 288 -11.02 12.71 -3.12
N CYS A 289 -9.91 13.46 -3.10
CA CYS A 289 -9.32 13.98 -1.86
C CYS A 289 -10.21 14.98 -1.08
N GLU A 290 -11.32 15.41 -1.66
CA GLU A 290 -12.31 16.29 -1.04
C GLU A 290 -13.37 15.52 -0.22
N ASP A 291 -13.50 14.21 -0.46
CA ASP A 291 -14.40 13.32 0.26
C ASP A 291 -13.59 12.38 1.19
N ASP A 292 -13.58 12.69 2.48
CA ASP A 292 -12.86 11.91 3.50
C ASP A 292 -13.40 10.47 3.66
N ALA A 293 -14.60 10.17 3.16
CA ALA A 293 -15.15 8.82 3.13
C ALA A 293 -14.62 7.99 1.96
N LYS A 294 -14.18 8.66 0.88
CA LYS A 294 -13.72 8.05 -0.36
C LYS A 294 -12.20 8.17 -0.58
N SER A 295 -11.48 8.87 0.29
CA SER A 295 -10.05 9.12 0.14
C SER A 295 -9.30 9.00 1.46
N THR A 296 -8.05 8.54 1.36
CA THR A 296 -7.16 8.47 2.53
C THR A 296 -6.79 9.86 3.06
N TYR A 297 -6.58 9.92 4.36
CA TYR A 297 -6.08 11.13 5.02
C TYR A 297 -4.55 11.30 4.90
N THR A 298 -3.84 10.33 4.32
CA THR A 298 -2.37 10.27 4.35
C THR A 298 -1.69 10.91 3.15
N LEU A 299 -2.42 11.23 2.06
CA LEU A 299 -1.81 11.81 0.86
C LEU A 299 -2.76 12.75 0.09
N LEU A 300 -2.14 13.59 -0.76
CA LEU A 300 -2.75 14.40 -1.79
C LEU A 300 -1.98 14.24 -3.09
N ASN A 301 -2.69 14.18 -4.22
CA ASN A 301 -2.12 14.30 -5.54
C ASN A 301 -2.52 15.66 -6.13
N VAL A 302 -1.53 16.54 -6.30
CA VAL A 302 -1.71 17.96 -6.63
C VAL A 302 -1.30 18.22 -8.06
N CYS A 303 -2.23 18.60 -8.92
CA CYS A 303 -2.00 19.04 -10.29
C CYS A 303 -1.74 20.56 -10.30
N LEU A 304 -0.57 20.97 -10.80
CA LEU A 304 -0.14 22.37 -10.81
C LEU A 304 -0.38 23.01 -12.17
N PRO A 305 -0.87 24.26 -12.23
CA PRO A 305 -1.21 24.97 -13.48
C PRO A 305 0.06 25.56 -14.17
N ILE A 306 1.03 24.71 -14.45
CA ILE A 306 2.26 25.06 -15.16
C ILE A 306 2.48 24.12 -16.35
N SER A 307 3.31 24.50 -17.31
CA SER A 307 3.64 23.64 -18.45
C SER A 307 4.38 22.38 -18.06
N SER A 308 4.26 21.33 -18.87
CA SER A 308 5.01 20.07 -18.67
C SER A 308 6.53 20.31 -18.66
N GLU A 309 7.06 21.22 -19.47
CA GLU A 309 8.49 21.59 -19.49
C GLU A 309 8.95 22.14 -18.13
N LYS A 310 8.21 23.09 -17.56
CA LYS A 310 8.50 23.62 -16.22
C LYS A 310 8.34 22.53 -15.16
N GLY A 311 7.36 21.65 -15.33
CA GLY A 311 7.10 20.49 -14.46
C GLY A 311 8.22 19.45 -14.42
N MET A 312 9.00 19.31 -15.49
CA MET A 312 10.17 18.40 -15.49
C MET A 312 11.24 18.81 -14.48
N LEU A 313 11.40 20.10 -14.22
CA LEU A 313 12.37 20.64 -13.27
C LEU A 313 11.85 20.69 -11.85
N LEU A 314 10.54 20.56 -11.64
CA LEU A 314 9.88 20.80 -10.35
C LEU A 314 10.40 19.89 -9.23
N LEU A 315 10.46 18.59 -9.45
CA LEU A 315 10.96 17.66 -8.42
C LEU A 315 12.43 17.93 -8.08
N PHE A 316 13.24 18.24 -9.09
CA PHE A 316 14.64 18.59 -8.87
C PHE A 316 14.77 19.89 -8.04
N GLN A 317 13.93 20.89 -8.33
CA GLN A 317 13.91 22.12 -7.56
C GLN A 317 13.43 21.92 -6.11
N LEU A 318 12.43 21.06 -5.91
CA LEU A 318 11.98 20.70 -4.56
C LEU A 318 13.09 19.99 -3.78
N ASP A 319 13.78 19.03 -4.40
CA ASP A 319 14.90 18.30 -3.77
C ASP A 319 16.09 19.26 -3.45
N LEU A 320 16.43 20.18 -4.34
CA LEU A 320 17.44 21.22 -4.07
C LEU A 320 17.07 22.10 -2.86
N ASN A 321 15.79 22.24 -2.56
CA ASN A 321 15.30 22.95 -1.37
C ASN A 321 15.07 22.00 -0.17
N GLY A 322 15.51 20.75 -0.26
CA GLY A 322 15.41 19.76 0.81
C GLY A 322 14.01 19.19 1.03
N ILE A 323 13.14 19.26 0.02
CA ILE A 323 11.74 18.76 0.06
C ILE A 323 11.68 17.44 -0.72
N ALA A 324 11.37 16.35 0.00
CA ALA A 324 11.13 15.03 -0.59
C ALA A 324 9.63 14.84 -0.83
N CYS A 325 9.25 14.57 -2.07
CA CYS A 325 7.91 14.20 -2.55
C CYS A 325 8.04 13.40 -3.85
N SER A 326 6.94 12.90 -4.42
CA SER A 326 6.97 12.03 -5.61
C SER A 326 6.03 12.49 -6.71
N LYS A 327 6.35 12.14 -7.97
CA LYS A 327 5.52 12.43 -9.16
C LYS A 327 4.40 11.39 -9.40
N GLY A 328 4.45 10.25 -8.70
CA GLY A 328 3.61 9.07 -8.88
C GLY A 328 4.19 7.92 -8.09
N SER A 329 4.21 6.69 -8.61
CA SER A 329 4.90 5.62 -7.91
C SER A 329 6.42 5.87 -7.86
N ALA A 330 7.01 5.79 -6.67
CA ALA A 330 8.46 5.96 -6.45
C ALA A 330 9.29 4.90 -7.22
N CYS A 331 8.66 3.78 -7.63
CA CYS A 331 9.29 2.72 -8.40
C CYS A 331 9.64 3.11 -9.85
N GLN A 332 9.12 4.23 -10.35
CA GLN A 332 9.37 4.73 -11.72
C GLN A 332 10.36 5.90 -11.78
N SER A 333 11.11 6.20 -10.73
CA SER A 333 12.06 7.32 -10.66
C SER A 333 13.23 7.28 -11.67
N GLY A 334 13.13 6.54 -12.74
CA GLY A 334 14.09 6.46 -13.86
C GLY A 334 13.43 6.25 -15.21
N SER A 335 12.10 6.12 -15.29
CA SER A 335 11.39 5.94 -16.55
C SER A 335 10.87 7.29 -17.09
N THR A 336 10.96 7.46 -18.40
CA THR A 336 10.34 8.57 -19.15
C THR A 336 8.81 8.40 -19.27
N GLN A 337 8.27 7.27 -18.83
CA GLN A 337 6.84 7.00 -18.83
C GLN A 337 6.17 7.68 -17.64
N GLY A 338 5.07 8.40 -17.89
CA GLY A 338 4.25 9.05 -16.88
C GLY A 338 3.59 8.06 -15.92
N SER A 339 2.83 8.55 -14.95
CA SER A 339 2.04 7.72 -14.05
C SER A 339 0.97 6.92 -14.81
N HIS A 340 0.99 5.59 -14.71
CA HIS A 340 -0.04 4.72 -15.28
C HIS A 340 -1.41 4.95 -14.62
N VAL A 341 -1.42 5.36 -13.33
CA VAL A 341 -2.64 5.71 -12.59
C VAL A 341 -3.28 6.95 -13.19
N LEU A 342 -2.51 8.03 -13.35
CA LEU A 342 -3.02 9.28 -13.91
C LEU A 342 -3.40 9.11 -15.39
N SER A 343 -2.64 8.36 -16.17
CA SER A 343 -2.99 8.06 -17.58
C SER A 343 -4.27 7.25 -17.72
N ALA A 344 -4.71 6.55 -16.68
CA ALA A 344 -5.96 5.79 -16.68
C ALA A 344 -7.19 6.64 -16.35
N ILE A 345 -7.02 7.84 -15.78
CA ILE A 345 -8.13 8.68 -15.27
C ILE A 345 -8.15 10.10 -15.83
N LEU A 346 -7.06 10.57 -16.43
CA LEU A 346 -6.95 11.92 -16.98
C LEU A 346 -6.93 11.89 -18.51
N SER A 347 -7.47 12.95 -19.14
CA SER A 347 -7.32 13.19 -20.57
C SER A 347 -5.88 13.58 -20.93
N GLU A 348 -5.54 13.52 -22.23
CA GLU A 348 -4.22 13.95 -22.72
C GLU A 348 -3.93 15.42 -22.37
N GLU A 349 -4.92 16.31 -22.47
CA GLU A 349 -4.80 17.73 -22.11
C GLU A 349 -4.49 17.93 -20.62
N GLU A 350 -5.13 17.15 -19.74
CA GLU A 350 -4.90 17.22 -18.30
C GLU A 350 -3.53 16.67 -17.91
N MET A 351 -3.02 15.67 -18.64
CA MET A 351 -1.68 15.10 -18.44
C MET A 351 -0.55 16.09 -18.80
N ASP A 352 -0.82 17.15 -19.57
CA ASP A 352 0.15 18.23 -19.85
C ASP A 352 0.50 19.04 -18.60
N HIS A 353 -0.31 18.98 -17.57
CA HIS A 353 -0.07 19.62 -16.29
C HIS A 353 0.64 18.67 -15.31
N PRO A 354 1.78 19.05 -14.71
CA PRO A 354 2.50 18.20 -13.81
C PRO A 354 1.74 17.99 -12.50
N SER A 355 1.68 16.73 -12.08
CA SER A 355 1.09 16.33 -10.81
C SER A 355 2.17 15.85 -9.85
N ILE A 356 2.06 16.25 -8.57
CA ILE A 356 2.94 15.87 -7.46
C ILE A 356 2.11 15.23 -6.37
N ARG A 357 2.58 14.07 -5.89
CA ARG A 357 2.03 13.45 -4.69
C ARG A 357 2.78 13.95 -3.46
N PHE A 358 2.06 14.54 -2.52
CA PHE A 358 2.50 14.83 -1.17
C PHE A 358 1.84 13.85 -0.22
N SER A 359 2.63 13.20 0.63
CA SER A 359 2.10 12.23 1.58
C SER A 359 2.62 12.48 2.99
N PHE A 360 1.72 12.43 3.94
CA PHE A 360 1.86 12.95 5.28
C PHE A 360 1.97 11.83 6.33
N SER A 361 2.57 12.17 7.44
CA SER A 361 2.65 11.33 8.64
C SER A 361 2.55 12.18 9.91
N SER A 362 2.49 11.52 11.06
CA SER A 362 2.48 12.21 12.36
C SER A 362 3.78 12.97 12.67
N PHE A 363 4.83 12.84 11.86
CA PHE A 363 6.08 13.59 12.00
C PHE A 363 6.07 14.95 11.28
N ASN A 364 5.08 15.20 10.42
CA ASN A 364 5.00 16.45 9.68
C ASN A 364 4.38 17.58 10.50
N THR A 365 4.72 18.83 10.17
CA THR A 365 4.28 20.02 10.87
C THR A 365 3.71 21.08 9.94
N LYS A 366 2.82 21.97 10.44
CA LYS A 366 2.31 23.12 9.67
C LYS A 366 3.45 24.03 9.15
N GLY A 367 4.50 24.24 9.96
CA GLY A 367 5.65 25.02 9.51
C GLY A 367 6.45 24.38 8.36
N GLU A 368 6.37 23.05 8.18
CA GLU A 368 6.91 22.39 6.99
C GLU A 368 6.00 22.62 5.78
N VAL A 369 4.67 22.60 5.97
CA VAL A 369 3.69 22.97 4.94
C VAL A 369 3.96 24.38 4.43
N ASP A 370 4.03 25.37 5.33
CA ASP A 370 4.30 26.78 4.96
C ASP A 370 5.57 26.90 4.11
N TYR A 371 6.64 26.18 4.51
CA TYR A 371 7.90 26.18 3.77
C TYR A 371 7.76 25.60 2.36
N VAL A 372 7.03 24.48 2.22
CA VAL A 372 6.82 23.86 0.89
C VAL A 372 6.00 24.77 -0.01
N ILE A 373 4.95 25.40 0.53
CA ILE A 373 4.12 26.34 -0.24
C ILE A 373 4.94 27.56 -0.72
N ASP A 374 5.79 28.13 0.15
CA ASP A 374 6.69 29.24 -0.21
C ASP A 374 7.65 28.85 -1.36
N VAL A 375 8.22 27.63 -1.31
CA VAL A 375 9.10 27.12 -2.37
C VAL A 375 8.33 26.89 -3.67
N LEU A 376 7.13 26.31 -3.61
CA LEU A 376 6.28 26.11 -4.79
C LEU A 376 5.91 27.45 -5.45
N GLN A 377 5.48 28.45 -4.67
CA GLN A 377 5.15 29.78 -5.18
C GLN A 377 6.35 30.41 -5.89
N LYS A 378 7.52 30.42 -5.24
CA LYS A 378 8.75 30.96 -5.82
C LYS A 378 9.10 30.29 -7.14
N PHE A 379 8.97 28.98 -7.23
CA PHE A 379 9.24 28.24 -8.46
C PHE A 379 8.22 28.52 -9.57
N ILE A 380 6.93 28.53 -9.21
CA ILE A 380 5.83 28.69 -10.18
C ILE A 380 5.81 30.10 -10.77
N PHE A 381 6.06 31.13 -9.95
CA PHE A 381 6.01 32.54 -10.36
C PHE A 381 7.38 33.14 -10.68
N ALA A 382 8.46 32.35 -10.63
CA ALA A 382 9.76 32.78 -11.16
C ALA A 382 9.66 32.99 -12.69
N GLU A 383 10.09 34.18 -13.16
CA GLU A 383 10.21 34.53 -14.58
C GLU A 383 11.30 33.72 -15.30
#